data_b53cebb0e13f7e453ec510769b48329e
#
_entry.id   b53cebb0e13f7e453ec510769b48329e
#
_cell.length_a   1.000
_cell.length_b   1.000
_cell.length_c   1.000
_cell.angle_alpha   90.00
_cell.angle_beta   90.00
_cell.angle_gamma   90.00
#
_symmetry.space_group_name_H-M   'P 1'
#
loop_
_entity.id
_entity.type
_entity.pdbx_description
1 polymer ?
#
loop_
_entity_poly.entity_id
_entity_poly.type
_entity_poly.pdbx_seq_one_letter_code
_entity_poly.pdbx_strand_id
1 'polypeptide(L)'
;NTIIRRLPSVETLGAVSVVCSDKTGTLTQNKMTVEACFADQKLLPAERMNVKRNRELFLAMLLCNDAQIEKSRVGDPTELALLDFGARYGFEKNALGTSFERKKENAFDSDRKMMSVLCREQGKLTWYVKGAADRILKRCSQVMVWGQPVPMTQAHRQQILAGVEKMAAEELRTLAFACRPYQEGEPENMAETNLIFLGITGMRDPIRPEAIRAVADFQKAGVSTV
;
A
#
# COMPACT_ATOMS: atom_id res chain seq x y z
N ASN A 1 23.49 -22.14 5.85
CA ASN A 1 24.18 -23.11 6.73
C ASN A 1 23.19 -24.21 7.11
N THR A 2 23.41 -25.41 6.59
CA THR A 2 22.55 -26.58 6.85
C THR A 2 23.38 -27.67 7.50
N ILE A 3 22.86 -28.28 8.55
CA ILE A 3 23.48 -29.45 9.20
C ILE A 3 22.80 -30.68 8.62
N ILE A 4 23.58 -31.51 7.92
CA ILE A 4 23.10 -32.77 7.35
C ILE A 4 23.52 -33.91 8.28
N ARG A 5 22.54 -34.73 8.72
CA ARG A 5 22.72 -35.84 9.66
C ARG A 5 22.91 -37.21 8.99
N ARG A 6 22.58 -37.33 7.70
CA ARG A 6 22.65 -38.60 6.96
C ARG A 6 23.43 -38.42 5.66
N LEU A 7 24.47 -39.23 5.44
CA LEU A 7 25.33 -39.18 4.27
C LEU A 7 24.57 -39.37 2.95
N PRO A 8 23.63 -40.33 2.82
CA PRO A 8 22.82 -40.49 1.60
C PRO A 8 22.02 -39.26 1.21
N SER A 9 21.63 -38.44 2.18
CA SER A 9 20.91 -37.18 1.90
C SER A 9 21.80 -36.14 1.21
N VAL A 10 23.10 -36.17 1.39
CA VAL A 10 24.06 -35.29 0.69
C VAL A 10 24.19 -35.67 -0.75
N GLU A 11 24.29 -36.98 -1.04
CA GLU A 11 24.37 -37.48 -2.42
C GLU A 11 23.10 -37.18 -3.20
N THR A 12 21.92 -37.41 -2.58
CA THR A 12 20.62 -37.05 -3.21
C THR A 12 20.53 -35.56 -3.47
N LEU A 13 20.94 -34.72 -2.51
CA LEU A 13 20.93 -33.27 -2.68
C LEU A 13 21.91 -32.80 -3.78
N GLY A 14 23.06 -33.47 -3.91
CA GLY A 14 24.06 -33.18 -4.96
C GLY A 14 23.63 -33.63 -6.38
N ALA A 15 22.63 -34.51 -6.47
CA ALA A 15 22.08 -35.01 -7.74
C ALA A 15 20.78 -34.29 -8.18
N VAL A 16 20.34 -33.26 -7.47
CA VAL A 16 19.11 -32.53 -7.78
C VAL A 16 19.29 -31.72 -9.07
N SER A 17 18.38 -31.90 -10.03
CA SER A 17 18.34 -31.14 -11.28
C SER A 17 17.30 -30.00 -11.27
N VAL A 18 16.34 -30.02 -10.32
CA VAL A 18 15.28 -29.03 -10.20
C VAL A 18 15.06 -28.67 -8.73
N VAL A 19 15.01 -27.39 -8.43
CA VAL A 19 14.62 -26.84 -7.11
C VAL A 19 13.30 -26.10 -7.26
N CYS A 20 12.26 -26.57 -6.58
CA CYS A 20 10.98 -25.87 -6.47
C CYS A 20 11.03 -24.98 -5.22
N SER A 21 10.81 -23.68 -5.39
CA SER A 21 10.83 -22.73 -4.28
C SER A 21 9.51 -21.99 -4.15
N ASP A 22 9.00 -21.89 -2.93
CA ASP A 22 7.91 -20.95 -2.68
C ASP A 22 8.41 -19.50 -2.85
N LYS A 23 7.59 -18.65 -3.47
CA LYS A 23 7.89 -17.24 -3.70
C LYS A 23 7.89 -16.47 -2.36
N THR A 24 6.77 -16.59 -1.61
CA THR A 24 6.51 -15.68 -0.47
C THR A 24 7.25 -16.12 0.78
N GLY A 25 8.10 -15.24 1.32
CA GLY A 25 8.87 -15.50 2.55
C GLY A 25 10.11 -16.36 2.36
N THR A 26 10.28 -17.02 1.20
CA THR A 26 11.48 -17.77 0.82
C THR A 26 12.34 -16.93 -0.12
N LEU A 27 11.85 -16.63 -1.32
CA LEU A 27 12.54 -15.78 -2.28
C LEU A 27 12.37 -14.30 -1.96
N THR A 28 11.28 -13.93 -1.31
CA THR A 28 10.97 -12.57 -0.88
C THR A 28 11.14 -12.37 0.62
N GLN A 29 11.14 -11.12 1.07
CA GLN A 29 11.38 -10.77 2.48
C GLN A 29 10.16 -11.00 3.38
N ASN A 30 9.00 -11.34 2.83
CA ASN A 30 7.71 -11.35 3.52
C ASN A 30 7.40 -9.99 4.18
N LYS A 31 7.77 -8.91 3.50
CA LYS A 31 7.60 -7.53 3.97
C LYS A 31 7.18 -6.65 2.83
N MET A 32 5.89 -6.31 2.77
CA MET A 32 5.41 -5.34 1.78
C MET A 32 6.12 -4.00 1.92
N THR A 33 6.43 -3.37 0.79
CA THR A 33 7.11 -2.08 0.72
C THR A 33 6.46 -1.21 -0.33
N VAL A 34 6.22 0.07 -0.03
CA VAL A 34 5.75 1.06 -1.02
C VAL A 34 6.92 1.44 -1.92
N GLU A 35 6.80 1.20 -3.23
CA GLU A 35 7.84 1.49 -4.23
C GLU A 35 7.45 2.62 -5.17
N ALA A 36 6.16 2.80 -5.44
CA ALA A 36 5.66 3.85 -6.31
C ALA A 36 4.40 4.50 -5.74
N CYS A 37 4.19 5.76 -6.10
CA CYS A 37 2.96 6.49 -5.79
C CYS A 37 2.47 7.23 -7.03
N PHE A 38 1.16 7.21 -7.24
CA PHE A 38 0.50 8.11 -8.19
C PHE A 38 -0.15 9.25 -7.41
N ALA A 39 0.35 10.46 -7.59
CA ALA A 39 -0.18 11.67 -6.98
C ALA A 39 0.11 12.87 -7.89
N ASP A 40 -0.67 13.95 -7.76
CA ASP A 40 -0.53 15.14 -8.61
C ASP A 40 -0.53 14.80 -10.12
N GLN A 41 -1.35 13.83 -10.52
CA GLN A 41 -1.48 13.32 -11.91
C GLN A 41 -0.17 12.70 -12.47
N LYS A 42 0.74 12.27 -11.60
CA LYS A 42 2.03 11.68 -11.99
C LYS A 42 2.30 10.39 -11.22
N LEU A 43 2.86 9.42 -11.92
CA LEU A 43 3.47 8.25 -11.31
C LEU A 43 4.90 8.58 -10.93
N LEU A 44 5.24 8.41 -9.67
CA LEU A 44 6.54 8.76 -9.09
C LEU A 44 7.08 7.58 -8.27
N PRO A 45 8.40 7.36 -8.27
CA PRO A 45 9.03 6.52 -7.26
C PRO A 45 8.69 7.01 -5.86
N ALA A 46 8.53 6.09 -4.91
CA ALA A 46 8.13 6.40 -3.54
C ALA A 46 9.04 7.45 -2.88
N GLU A 47 10.33 7.43 -3.17
CA GLU A 47 11.34 8.35 -2.62
C GLU A 47 11.21 9.79 -3.11
N ARG A 48 10.44 10.02 -4.17
CA ARG A 48 10.26 11.35 -4.78
C ARG A 48 8.94 12.04 -4.40
N MET A 49 8.24 11.49 -3.41
CA MET A 49 6.98 12.07 -2.95
C MET A 49 7.19 13.42 -2.27
N ASN A 50 6.37 14.39 -2.64
CA ASN A 50 6.34 15.69 -1.97
C ASN A 50 5.32 15.68 -0.84
N VAL A 51 5.80 15.54 0.39
CA VAL A 51 4.97 15.44 1.59
C VAL A 51 4.05 16.65 1.80
N LYS A 52 4.58 17.87 1.63
CA LYS A 52 3.80 19.10 1.88
C LYS A 52 2.58 19.20 0.96
N ARG A 53 2.72 18.81 -0.29
CA ARG A 53 1.62 18.81 -1.29
C ARG A 53 0.66 17.67 -1.09
N ASN A 54 1.16 16.52 -0.65
CA ASN A 54 0.40 15.27 -0.54
C ASN A 54 0.07 14.90 0.91
N ARG A 55 0.01 15.91 1.82
CA ARG A 55 -0.29 15.69 3.25
C ARG A 55 -1.54 14.83 3.45
N GLU A 56 -2.62 15.12 2.74
CA GLU A 56 -3.88 14.38 2.87
C GLU A 56 -3.75 12.91 2.45
N LEU A 57 -2.91 12.60 1.45
CA LEU A 57 -2.61 11.23 1.06
C LEU A 57 -1.89 10.49 2.19
N PHE A 58 -0.88 11.10 2.82
CA PHE A 58 -0.19 10.53 3.98
C PHE A 58 -1.15 10.33 5.16
N LEU A 59 -2.01 11.31 5.45
CA LEU A 59 -3.02 11.17 6.50
C LEU A 59 -3.98 10.01 6.21
N ALA A 60 -4.46 9.87 4.97
CA ALA A 60 -5.33 8.75 4.60
C ALA A 60 -4.64 7.40 4.77
N MET A 61 -3.36 7.28 4.41
CA MET A 61 -2.57 6.06 4.60
C MET A 61 -2.43 5.65 6.07
N LEU A 62 -2.27 6.62 6.98
CA LEU A 62 -1.98 6.34 8.39
C LEU A 62 -3.24 6.28 9.25
N LEU A 63 -4.23 7.13 8.99
CA LEU A 63 -5.46 7.19 9.78
C LEU A 63 -6.45 6.09 9.39
N CYS A 64 -6.60 5.82 8.08
CA CYS A 64 -7.38 4.70 7.58
C CYS A 64 -6.55 3.41 7.59
N ASN A 65 -6.12 2.96 8.77
CA ASN A 65 -5.15 1.89 8.96
C ASN A 65 -5.31 1.28 10.36
N ASP A 66 -5.40 -0.05 10.46
CA ASP A 66 -5.61 -0.76 11.73
C ASP A 66 -4.32 -1.36 12.29
N ALA A 67 -3.23 -1.41 11.50
CA ALA A 67 -1.95 -1.92 11.95
C ALA A 67 -1.35 -1.08 13.10
N GLN A 68 -0.60 -1.75 13.97
CA GLN A 68 0.06 -1.18 15.16
C GLN A 68 1.55 -1.48 15.14
N ILE A 69 2.38 -0.53 15.61
CA ILE A 69 3.85 -0.64 15.61
C ILE A 69 4.44 -0.47 17.03
N GLU A 70 3.65 -0.14 18.05
CA GLU A 70 4.16 0.30 19.37
C GLU A 70 4.99 -0.76 20.12
N LYS A 71 4.38 -1.87 20.51
CA LYS A 71 5.03 -2.95 21.28
C LYS A 71 5.35 -4.17 20.42
N SER A 72 4.59 -4.36 19.36
CA SER A 72 4.75 -5.41 18.36
C SER A 72 4.23 -4.90 17.03
N ARG A 73 4.79 -5.41 15.94
CA ARG A 73 4.30 -5.12 14.58
C ARG A 73 3.15 -6.06 14.28
N VAL A 74 1.92 -5.59 14.47
CA VAL A 74 0.69 -6.38 14.25
C VAL A 74 -0.20 -5.69 13.24
N GLY A 75 -0.63 -6.42 12.23
CA GLY A 75 -1.53 -5.94 11.19
C GLY A 75 -1.29 -6.59 9.84
N ASP A 76 -2.10 -6.25 8.86
CA ASP A 76 -1.91 -6.66 7.48
C ASP A 76 -0.57 -6.13 6.93
N PRO A 77 0.22 -6.94 6.20
CA PRO A 77 1.50 -6.50 5.64
C PRO A 77 1.40 -5.24 4.78
N THR A 78 0.29 -5.04 4.08
CA THR A 78 0.02 -3.84 3.27
C THR A 78 -0.11 -2.61 4.16
N GLU A 79 -0.83 -2.73 5.27
CA GLU A 79 -1.00 -1.63 6.23
C GLU A 79 0.29 -1.26 6.94
N LEU A 80 1.07 -2.28 7.33
CA LEU A 80 2.40 -2.07 7.92
C LEU A 80 3.34 -1.35 6.94
N ALA A 81 3.27 -1.67 5.64
CA ALA A 81 4.05 -0.97 4.61
C ALA A 81 3.70 0.52 4.52
N LEU A 82 2.43 0.88 4.66
CA LEU A 82 1.98 2.28 4.67
C LEU A 82 2.50 3.03 5.89
N LEU A 83 2.51 2.40 7.07
CA LEU A 83 3.07 3.00 8.29
C LEU A 83 4.58 3.21 8.15
N ASP A 84 5.33 2.21 7.63
CA ASP A 84 6.76 2.33 7.35
C ASP A 84 7.05 3.45 6.35
N PHE A 85 6.21 3.56 5.32
CA PHE A 85 6.34 4.61 4.31
C PHE A 85 6.10 6.00 4.91
N GLY A 86 5.04 6.17 5.71
CA GLY A 86 4.78 7.42 6.43
C GLY A 86 5.93 7.83 7.35
N ALA A 87 6.48 6.89 8.11
CA ALA A 87 7.58 7.13 9.04
C ALA A 87 8.86 7.64 8.34
N ARG A 88 9.17 7.16 7.11
CA ARG A 88 10.29 7.68 6.29
C ARG A 88 10.16 9.17 5.99
N TYR A 89 8.95 9.70 6.00
CA TYR A 89 8.63 11.10 5.74
C TYR A 89 8.27 11.89 7.00
N GLY A 90 8.51 11.31 8.19
CA GLY A 90 8.25 11.97 9.47
C GLY A 90 6.78 11.94 9.91
N PHE A 91 5.95 11.10 9.29
CA PHE A 91 4.57 10.85 9.72
C PHE A 91 4.52 9.58 10.54
N GLU A 92 4.27 9.72 11.83
CA GLU A 92 4.09 8.59 12.73
C GLU A 92 2.62 8.51 13.18
N LYS A 93 2.00 7.33 13.05
CA LYS A 93 0.60 7.10 13.42
C LYS A 93 0.31 7.51 14.87
N ASN A 94 1.22 7.19 15.78
CA ASN A 94 1.06 7.51 17.21
C ASN A 94 1.09 9.01 17.48
N ALA A 95 1.97 9.75 16.80
CA ALA A 95 2.01 11.21 16.90
C ALA A 95 0.73 11.84 16.33
N LEU A 96 0.16 11.24 15.26
CA LEU A 96 -1.13 11.67 14.72
C LEU A 96 -2.29 11.43 15.72
N GLY A 97 -2.23 10.36 16.51
CA GLY A 97 -3.26 10.04 17.51
C GLY A 97 -3.50 11.13 18.55
N THR A 98 -2.53 12.03 18.79
CA THR A 98 -2.69 13.18 19.68
C THR A 98 -3.46 14.34 19.03
N SER A 99 -3.43 14.45 17.71
CA SER A 99 -4.05 15.54 16.94
C SER A 99 -5.33 15.13 16.22
N PHE A 100 -5.48 13.82 15.96
CA PHE A 100 -6.62 13.24 15.25
C PHE A 100 -7.38 12.28 16.15
N GLU A 101 -8.64 12.57 16.40
CA GLU A 101 -9.54 11.68 17.12
C GLU A 101 -10.34 10.83 16.13
N ARG A 102 -10.16 9.50 16.15
CA ARG A 102 -10.98 8.55 15.35
C ARG A 102 -12.38 8.44 15.95
N LYS A 103 -13.40 8.85 15.20
CA LYS A 103 -14.80 8.92 15.66
C LYS A 103 -15.64 7.74 15.22
N LYS A 104 -15.50 7.35 13.95
CA LYS A 104 -16.28 6.26 13.34
C LYS A 104 -15.42 5.48 12.36
N GLU A 105 -15.85 4.27 12.08
CA GLU A 105 -15.22 3.37 11.14
C GLU A 105 -16.28 2.59 10.37
N ASN A 106 -16.07 2.46 9.06
CA ASN A 106 -16.67 1.43 8.23
C ASN A 106 -15.54 0.46 7.89
N ALA A 107 -15.48 -0.66 8.58
CA ALA A 107 -14.45 -1.68 8.41
C ALA A 107 -14.35 -2.16 6.96
N PHE A 108 -13.21 -2.76 6.59
CA PHE A 108 -13.03 -3.32 5.26
C PHE A 108 -14.11 -4.38 4.97
N ASP A 109 -14.69 -4.26 3.80
CA ASP A 109 -15.69 -5.17 3.28
C ASP A 109 -15.30 -5.65 1.87
N SER A 110 -15.36 -6.96 1.65
CA SER A 110 -14.89 -7.59 0.40
C SER A 110 -15.75 -7.23 -0.82
N ASP A 111 -17.04 -6.94 -0.63
CA ASP A 111 -17.95 -6.56 -1.73
C ASP A 111 -17.74 -5.09 -2.12
N ARG A 112 -17.58 -4.22 -1.12
CA ARG A 112 -17.23 -2.81 -1.31
C ARG A 112 -15.77 -2.64 -1.76
N LYS A 113 -14.86 -3.52 -1.33
CA LYS A 113 -13.40 -3.47 -1.52
C LYS A 113 -12.80 -2.17 -1.02
N MET A 114 -13.30 -1.66 0.09
CA MET A 114 -12.82 -0.43 0.72
C MET A 114 -13.12 -0.41 2.22
N MET A 115 -12.42 0.48 2.90
CA MET A 115 -12.55 0.83 4.31
C MET A 115 -12.59 2.35 4.44
N SER A 116 -13.32 2.89 5.41
CA SER A 116 -13.31 4.32 5.69
C SER A 116 -13.30 4.60 7.19
N VAL A 117 -12.66 5.70 7.58
CA VAL A 117 -12.63 6.18 8.97
C VAL A 117 -12.95 7.66 9.02
N LEU A 118 -13.74 8.07 10.01
CA LEU A 118 -14.01 9.46 10.31
C LEU A 118 -13.07 9.94 11.40
N CYS A 119 -12.28 10.95 11.08
CA CYS A 119 -11.36 11.58 12.02
C CYS A 119 -11.71 13.04 12.26
N ARG A 120 -11.49 13.50 13.50
CA ARG A 120 -11.60 14.92 13.89
C ARG A 120 -10.19 15.49 14.09
N GLU A 121 -9.88 16.60 13.40
CA GLU A 121 -8.69 17.43 13.60
C GLU A 121 -9.13 18.87 13.86
N GLN A 122 -8.80 19.45 15.00
CA GLN A 122 -9.13 20.85 15.35
C GLN A 122 -10.60 21.23 15.07
N GLY A 123 -11.53 20.35 15.43
CA GLY A 123 -12.96 20.52 15.23
C GLY A 123 -13.49 20.20 13.83
N LYS A 124 -12.63 20.00 12.83
CA LYS A 124 -13.03 19.60 11.49
C LYS A 124 -13.13 18.08 11.38
N LEU A 125 -14.17 17.59 10.74
CA LEU A 125 -14.39 16.16 10.50
C LEU A 125 -14.07 15.82 9.05
N THR A 126 -13.32 14.73 8.86
CA THR A 126 -12.95 14.24 7.53
C THR A 126 -13.04 12.71 7.49
N TRP A 127 -13.72 12.18 6.49
CA TRP A 127 -13.66 10.78 6.12
C TRP A 127 -12.39 10.53 5.31
N TYR A 128 -11.57 9.60 5.75
CA TYR A 128 -10.47 9.03 4.99
C TYR A 128 -10.85 7.64 4.52
N VAL A 129 -10.61 7.37 3.24
CA VAL A 129 -11.04 6.13 2.58
C VAL A 129 -9.84 5.49 1.89
N LYS A 130 -9.71 4.17 2.03
CA LYS A 130 -8.75 3.35 1.26
C LYS A 130 -9.46 2.18 0.60
N GLY A 131 -8.96 1.73 -0.55
CA GLY A 131 -9.54 0.57 -1.22
C GLY A 131 -9.03 0.35 -2.64
N ALA A 132 -9.72 -0.54 -3.36
CA ALA A 132 -9.43 -0.82 -4.75
C ALA A 132 -9.65 0.41 -5.63
N ALA A 133 -8.70 0.68 -6.53
CA ALA A 133 -8.71 1.91 -7.34
C ALA A 133 -9.98 2.06 -8.18
N ASP A 134 -10.48 0.98 -8.77
CA ASP A 134 -11.71 0.95 -9.57
C ASP A 134 -12.95 1.30 -8.74
N ARG A 135 -12.98 0.93 -7.46
CA ARG A 135 -14.10 1.20 -6.55
C ARG A 135 -14.08 2.63 -6.05
N ILE A 136 -12.91 3.13 -5.65
CA ILE A 136 -12.73 4.50 -5.17
C ILE A 136 -12.97 5.50 -6.30
N LEU A 137 -12.41 5.30 -7.50
CA LEU A 137 -12.59 6.21 -8.62
C LEU A 137 -14.05 6.43 -9.00
N LYS A 138 -14.88 5.39 -8.95
CA LYS A 138 -16.32 5.52 -9.24
C LYS A 138 -17.05 6.44 -8.25
N ARG A 139 -16.52 6.63 -7.06
CA ARG A 139 -17.10 7.42 -5.96
C ARG A 139 -16.50 8.82 -5.85
N CYS A 140 -15.47 9.13 -6.65
CA CYS A 140 -14.81 10.43 -6.64
C CYS A 140 -15.49 11.41 -7.62
N SER A 141 -15.86 12.58 -7.10
CA SER A 141 -16.30 13.74 -7.88
C SER A 141 -15.18 14.79 -8.04
N GLN A 142 -14.13 14.70 -7.25
CA GLN A 142 -12.98 15.60 -7.26
C GLN A 142 -11.67 14.81 -7.22
N VAL A 143 -10.57 15.48 -7.54
CA VAL A 143 -9.21 14.97 -7.46
C VAL A 143 -8.30 16.04 -6.85
N MET A 144 -7.36 15.60 -6.01
CA MET A 144 -6.33 16.49 -5.45
C MET A 144 -5.25 16.74 -6.52
N VAL A 145 -5.03 18.00 -6.84
CA VAL A 145 -3.97 18.45 -7.76
C VAL A 145 -3.22 19.60 -7.12
N TRP A 146 -1.93 19.44 -6.91
CA TRP A 146 -1.07 20.45 -6.27
C TRP A 146 -1.57 20.89 -4.89
N GLY A 147 -2.15 19.97 -4.13
CA GLY A 147 -2.70 20.24 -2.81
C GLY A 147 -4.06 20.96 -2.81
N GLN A 148 -4.72 21.09 -3.97
CA GLN A 148 -6.05 21.69 -4.09
C GLN A 148 -7.04 20.69 -4.71
N PRO A 149 -8.24 20.54 -4.15
CA PRO A 149 -9.29 19.74 -4.76
C PRO A 149 -9.85 20.45 -5.99
N VAL A 150 -9.87 19.75 -7.14
CA VAL A 150 -10.44 20.22 -8.38
C VAL A 150 -11.49 19.21 -8.91
N PRO A 151 -12.46 19.61 -9.74
CA PRO A 151 -13.43 18.68 -10.32
C PRO A 151 -12.74 17.54 -11.08
N MET A 152 -13.23 16.32 -10.89
CA MET A 152 -12.74 15.13 -11.57
C MET A 152 -13.18 15.17 -13.04
N THR A 153 -12.24 15.31 -13.97
CA THR A 153 -12.49 15.25 -15.42
C THR A 153 -12.25 13.85 -15.98
N GLN A 154 -12.71 13.61 -17.21
CA GLN A 154 -12.41 12.36 -17.91
C GLN A 154 -10.91 12.19 -18.16
N ALA A 155 -10.17 13.27 -18.43
CA ALA A 155 -8.72 13.24 -18.57
C ALA A 155 -8.03 12.80 -17.26
N HIS A 156 -8.47 13.32 -16.10
CA HIS A 156 -7.97 12.89 -14.81
C HIS A 156 -8.20 11.38 -14.59
N ARG A 157 -9.40 10.86 -14.90
CA ARG A 157 -9.71 9.43 -14.79
C ARG A 157 -8.80 8.57 -15.65
N GLN A 158 -8.59 8.98 -16.91
CA GLN A 158 -7.70 8.25 -17.83
C GLN A 158 -6.25 8.23 -17.34
N GLN A 159 -5.73 9.36 -16.85
CA GLN A 159 -4.37 9.43 -16.29
C GLN A 159 -4.20 8.53 -15.06
N ILE A 160 -5.19 8.50 -14.16
CA ILE A 160 -5.17 7.65 -12.98
C ILE A 160 -5.19 6.17 -13.39
N LEU A 161 -6.09 5.79 -14.30
CA LEU A 161 -6.17 4.40 -14.80
C LEU A 161 -4.88 3.97 -15.50
N ALA A 162 -4.29 4.82 -16.32
CA ALA A 162 -2.98 4.56 -16.92
C ALA A 162 -1.88 4.40 -15.87
N GLY A 163 -1.95 5.13 -14.75
CA GLY A 163 -1.06 4.95 -13.60
C GLY A 163 -1.24 3.58 -12.94
N VAL A 164 -2.49 3.13 -12.76
CA VAL A 164 -2.80 1.78 -12.24
C VAL A 164 -2.25 0.70 -13.15
N GLU A 165 -2.48 0.81 -14.47
CA GLU A 165 -1.99 -0.16 -15.47
C GLU A 165 -0.46 -0.26 -15.46
N LYS A 166 0.25 0.86 -15.38
CA LYS A 166 1.71 0.87 -15.27
C LYS A 166 2.19 0.17 -14.00
N MET A 167 1.57 0.47 -12.85
CA MET A 167 1.88 -0.22 -11.59
C MET A 167 1.60 -1.73 -11.68
N ALA A 168 0.49 -2.12 -12.30
CA ALA A 168 0.15 -3.53 -12.50
C ALA A 168 1.13 -4.25 -13.44
N ALA A 169 1.60 -3.59 -14.51
CA ALA A 169 2.63 -4.12 -15.41
C ALA A 169 3.97 -4.36 -14.69
N GLU A 170 4.24 -3.60 -13.63
CA GLU A 170 5.40 -3.78 -12.75
C GLU A 170 5.11 -4.74 -11.57
N GLU A 171 4.01 -5.49 -11.60
CA GLU A 171 3.56 -6.43 -10.56
C GLU A 171 3.36 -5.77 -9.18
N LEU A 172 3.07 -4.46 -9.14
CA LEU A 172 2.79 -3.76 -7.90
C LEU A 172 1.33 -3.98 -7.46
N ARG A 173 1.13 -4.34 -6.20
CA ARG A 173 -0.18 -4.31 -5.56
C ARG A 173 -0.60 -2.87 -5.33
N THR A 174 -1.71 -2.45 -5.90
CA THR A 174 -2.18 -1.07 -5.81
C THR A 174 -3.22 -0.89 -4.71
N LEU A 175 -3.15 0.24 -4.01
CA LEU A 175 -4.15 0.69 -3.05
C LEU A 175 -4.42 2.18 -3.27
N ALA A 176 -5.68 2.53 -3.50
CA ALA A 176 -6.11 3.91 -3.71
C ALA A 176 -6.62 4.56 -2.43
N PHE A 177 -6.49 5.88 -2.38
CA PHE A 177 -6.88 6.71 -1.23
C PHE A 177 -7.72 7.89 -1.69
N ALA A 178 -8.69 8.23 -0.85
CA ALA A 178 -9.54 9.39 -1.03
C ALA A 178 -9.90 10.00 0.33
N CYS A 179 -10.42 11.22 0.33
CA CYS A 179 -10.99 11.83 1.52
C CYS A 179 -12.28 12.57 1.18
N ARG A 180 -13.02 12.94 2.23
CA ARG A 180 -14.21 13.80 2.13
C ARG A 180 -14.37 14.59 3.41
N PRO A 181 -14.43 15.94 3.35
CA PRO A 181 -14.91 16.75 4.47
C PRO A 181 -16.33 16.31 4.87
N TYR A 182 -16.61 16.26 6.16
CA TYR A 182 -17.89 15.84 6.70
C TYR A 182 -18.47 16.93 7.59
N GLN A 183 -19.77 17.18 7.48
CA GLN A 183 -20.52 18.08 8.35
C GLN A 183 -21.38 17.26 9.32
N GLU A 184 -21.42 17.65 10.58
CA GLU A 184 -22.27 16.98 11.57
C GLU A 184 -23.73 17.04 11.14
N GLY A 185 -24.41 15.88 11.19
CA GLY A 185 -25.79 15.74 10.73
C GLY A 185 -25.97 15.18 9.31
N GLU A 186 -24.89 15.04 8.53
CA GLU A 186 -25.00 14.33 7.25
C GLU A 186 -25.31 12.83 7.47
N PRO A 187 -26.10 12.22 6.57
CA PRO A 187 -26.38 10.79 6.64
C PRO A 187 -25.11 9.93 6.52
N GLU A 188 -25.00 8.87 7.32
CA GLU A 188 -23.82 7.98 7.35
C GLU A 188 -23.55 7.28 6.02
N ASN A 189 -24.59 6.99 5.23
CA ASN A 189 -24.45 6.40 3.89
C ASN A 189 -23.70 7.31 2.89
N MET A 190 -23.48 8.57 3.23
CA MET A 190 -22.72 9.52 2.42
C MET A 190 -21.21 9.46 2.64
N ALA A 191 -20.72 8.71 3.63
CA ALA A 191 -19.29 8.61 3.99
C ALA A 191 -18.36 8.30 2.80
N GLU A 192 -18.81 7.43 1.91
CA GLU A 192 -18.03 6.93 0.76
C GLU A 192 -18.57 7.46 -0.59
N THR A 193 -19.14 8.65 -0.62
CA THR A 193 -19.68 9.30 -1.83
C THR A 193 -19.06 10.69 -2.01
N ASN A 194 -19.06 11.20 -3.24
CA ASN A 194 -18.50 12.51 -3.56
C ASN A 194 -17.09 12.74 -3.03
N LEU A 195 -16.24 11.72 -3.16
CA LEU A 195 -14.90 11.71 -2.63
C LEU A 195 -13.96 12.61 -3.45
N ILE A 196 -12.91 13.09 -2.77
CA ILE A 196 -11.73 13.72 -3.36
C ILE A 196 -10.67 12.63 -3.49
N PHE A 197 -10.30 12.26 -4.70
CA PHE A 197 -9.22 11.32 -4.95
C PHE A 197 -7.88 11.94 -4.57
N LEU A 198 -7.07 11.21 -3.74
CA LEU A 198 -5.79 11.69 -3.23
C LEU A 198 -4.60 11.09 -3.96
N GLY A 199 -4.68 9.80 -4.29
CA GLY A 199 -3.57 9.09 -4.93
C GLY A 199 -3.67 7.57 -4.80
N ILE A 200 -2.62 6.90 -5.28
CA ILE A 200 -2.47 5.44 -5.23
C ILE A 200 -1.06 5.13 -4.76
N THR A 201 -0.91 4.09 -3.94
CA THR A 201 0.37 3.46 -3.65
C THR A 201 0.51 2.15 -4.42
N GLY A 202 1.68 1.91 -4.98
CA GLY A 202 2.10 0.64 -5.56
C GLY A 202 3.11 -0.05 -4.63
N MET A 203 2.83 -1.28 -4.26
CA MET A 203 3.58 -2.03 -3.26
C MET A 203 3.96 -3.40 -3.77
N ARG A 204 5.12 -3.91 -3.36
CA ARG A 204 5.50 -5.31 -3.52
C ARG A 204 6.25 -5.83 -2.31
N ASP A 205 6.37 -7.14 -2.22
CA ASP A 205 7.27 -7.81 -1.31
C ASP A 205 8.63 -7.97 -2.01
N PRO A 206 9.69 -7.25 -1.60
CA PRO A 206 10.96 -7.24 -2.30
C PRO A 206 11.65 -8.60 -2.24
N ILE A 207 12.33 -8.96 -3.33
CA ILE A 207 13.15 -10.16 -3.41
C ILE A 207 14.35 -10.02 -2.46
N ARG A 208 14.69 -11.11 -1.76
CA ARG A 208 15.90 -11.17 -0.94
C ARG A 208 17.15 -11.11 -1.83
N PRO A 209 18.14 -10.26 -1.53
CA PRO A 209 19.40 -10.22 -2.29
C PRO A 209 20.10 -11.59 -2.35
N GLU A 210 19.99 -12.37 -1.27
CA GLU A 210 20.55 -13.72 -1.18
C GLU A 210 19.86 -14.70 -2.14
N ALA A 211 18.55 -14.55 -2.35
CA ALA A 211 17.78 -15.39 -3.27
C ALA A 211 18.24 -15.19 -4.72
N ILE A 212 18.50 -13.95 -5.12
CA ILE A 212 19.01 -13.63 -6.46
C ILE A 212 20.36 -14.36 -6.70
N ARG A 213 21.25 -14.34 -5.72
CA ARG A 213 22.55 -15.02 -5.80
C ARG A 213 22.38 -16.54 -5.84
N ALA A 214 21.54 -17.09 -4.97
CA ALA A 214 21.28 -18.53 -4.91
C ALA A 214 20.71 -19.07 -6.23
N VAL A 215 19.75 -18.36 -6.85
CA VAL A 215 19.20 -18.74 -8.15
C VAL A 215 20.26 -18.70 -9.23
N ALA A 216 21.10 -17.67 -9.25
CA ALA A 216 22.23 -17.58 -10.21
C ALA A 216 23.24 -18.71 -10.03
N ASP A 217 23.53 -19.13 -8.80
CA ASP A 217 24.45 -20.23 -8.51
C ASP A 217 23.83 -21.59 -8.89
N PHE A 218 22.53 -21.80 -8.67
CA PHE A 218 21.82 -22.98 -9.19
C PHE A 218 21.87 -23.07 -10.71
N GLN A 219 21.63 -21.97 -11.41
CA GLN A 219 21.72 -21.93 -12.89
C GLN A 219 23.13 -22.27 -13.37
N LYS A 220 24.19 -21.75 -12.75
CA LYS A 220 25.59 -22.12 -13.08
C LYS A 220 25.89 -23.58 -12.83
N ALA A 221 25.26 -24.20 -11.84
CA ALA A 221 25.40 -25.61 -11.53
C ALA A 221 24.52 -26.52 -12.43
N GLY A 222 23.78 -25.97 -13.39
CA GLY A 222 22.88 -26.72 -14.25
C GLY A 222 21.56 -27.15 -13.57
N VAL A 223 21.23 -26.55 -12.43
CA VAL A 223 20.00 -26.83 -11.67
C VAL A 223 18.93 -25.80 -12.07
N SER A 224 17.78 -26.29 -12.51
CA SER A 224 16.63 -25.44 -12.82
C SER A 224 15.90 -25.01 -11.54
N THR A 225 15.45 -23.76 -11.48
CA THR A 225 14.59 -23.26 -10.39
C THR A 225 13.18 -22.99 -10.90
N VAL A 226 12.17 -23.45 -10.14
CA VAL A 226 10.73 -23.32 -10.46
C VAL A 226 9.99 -22.75 -9.25
#